data_c50eb8f7820c5ae07b694b785c041180
#
_entry.id   c50eb8f7820c5ae07b694b785c041180
#
_cell.length_a   1.000
_cell.length_b   1.000
_cell.length_c   1.000
_cell.angle_alpha   90.00
_cell.angle_beta   90.00
_cell.angle_gamma   90.00
#
_symmetry.space_group_name_H-M   'P 1'
#
loop_
_entity.id
_entity.type
_entity.pdbx_description
1 polymer ?
#
loop_
_entity_poly.entity_id
_entity_poly.type
_entity_poly.pdbx_seq_one_letter_code
_entity_poly.pdbx_strand_id
1 'polypeptide(L)'
;MKKKNVFQSGVLAVMVVLVSGFYSCKQNAKKEASDTQASEEVMAENTAPSYKLSLAQWSINRMIREEGVDPYKFAEMASDWGFEGLEYVSQLYYPELEKDNFSDAAMATFVEKCKAESEKFGLENLLIMIDGQGDLAAADEQVRKEAAENHHKWVDAAAALGCHSIRVNLNGTQDPEVWVPASIDGLTQLATYAMDKNINVIVENHGGPSSNAELLAEVIEKVGMDNCGTLPDFGNFCIKREAGDYYESKCVEEYDRYKGVEELMPYAKGVSAKSYDFDEAGKETTIDFARMIKIIEDSGYTGFIDVEYEGNELGEEEGILATKKLLEELL
;
A
#
# COMPACT_ATOMS: atom_id res chain seq x y z
N MET A 1 45.18 42.73 26.45
CA MET A 1 44.87 42.76 27.88
C MET A 1 44.13 41.46 28.19
N LYS A 2 44.77 40.45 28.80
CA LYS A 2 44.77 40.03 30.21
C LYS A 2 43.33 40.00 30.76
N LYS A 3 42.78 38.90 31.26
CA LYS A 3 43.17 37.84 32.22
C LYS A 3 42.19 36.65 32.07
N LYS A 4 42.56 35.37 32.02
CA LYS A 4 42.97 34.44 33.13
C LYS A 4 41.93 34.28 34.25
N ASN A 5 41.44 33.11 34.42
CA ASN A 5 41.65 31.96 35.35
C ASN A 5 40.32 31.59 36.02
N VAL A 6 39.98 30.43 36.57
CA VAL A 6 40.74 29.29 37.15
C VAL A 6 39.76 28.12 37.39
N PHE A 7 40.22 26.92 37.20
CA PHE A 7 39.93 25.63 37.82
C PHE A 7 39.10 25.60 39.10
N GLN A 8 38.26 24.58 39.25
CA GLN A 8 38.37 23.71 40.44
C GLN A 8 37.75 22.32 40.20
N SER A 9 38.57 21.34 40.56
CA SER A 9 38.28 19.90 40.63
C SER A 9 37.70 19.55 42.00
N GLY A 10 37.04 18.43 42.13
CA GLY A 10 36.62 17.79 43.41
C GLY A 10 36.14 16.35 43.10
N VAL A 11 36.93 15.45 43.13
CA VAL A 11 37.42 14.29 43.90
C VAL A 11 36.35 13.55 44.73
N LEU A 12 36.10 12.35 44.26
CA LEU A 12 36.05 11.00 44.84
C LEU A 12 35.45 10.78 46.25
N ALA A 13 34.52 9.86 46.37
CA ALA A 13 34.46 8.90 47.48
C ALA A 13 33.83 7.57 47.10
N VAL A 14 34.63 6.56 47.11
CA VAL A 14 34.32 5.13 47.08
C VAL A 14 33.91 4.70 48.48
N MET A 15 32.85 3.95 48.65
CA MET A 15 32.58 3.18 49.86
C MET A 15 32.30 1.72 49.51
N VAL A 16 33.31 0.90 49.83
CA VAL A 16 33.23 -0.56 49.88
C VAL A 16 32.80 -0.95 51.29
N VAL A 17 31.79 -1.78 51.42
CA VAL A 17 31.50 -2.50 52.66
C VAL A 17 31.47 -4.00 52.35
N LEU A 18 32.48 -4.66 52.81
CA LEU A 18 32.57 -6.11 52.97
C LEU A 18 32.01 -6.47 54.37
N VAL A 19 31.13 -7.44 54.44
CA VAL A 19 30.93 -8.24 55.66
C VAL A 19 30.77 -9.69 55.31
N SER A 20 31.64 -10.45 55.90
CA SER A 20 31.89 -11.88 55.88
C SER A 20 30.81 -12.70 56.64
N GLY A 21 30.45 -13.80 56.10
CA GLY A 21 30.47 -15.16 56.50
C GLY A 21 29.87 -15.59 57.85
N PHE A 22 29.09 -16.68 57.75
CA PHE A 22 29.19 -17.78 58.71
C PHE A 22 28.68 -19.06 58.06
N TYR A 23 29.59 -20.09 58.09
CA TYR A 23 29.30 -21.51 57.83
C TYR A 23 28.55 -22.09 59.01
N SER A 24 27.55 -22.94 58.74
CA SER A 24 27.18 -24.02 59.63
C SER A 24 26.61 -25.20 58.82
N CYS A 25 27.33 -26.34 58.93
CA CYS A 25 26.89 -27.66 58.52
C CYS A 25 25.98 -28.30 59.55
N LYS A 26 24.95 -29.04 59.19
CA LYS A 26 24.69 -30.46 59.52
C LYS A 26 23.32 -30.96 59.00
N GLN A 27 23.42 -31.95 58.18
CA GLN A 27 23.02 -33.38 58.25
C GLN A 27 21.58 -33.74 57.88
N ASN A 28 21.56 -34.52 56.79
CA ASN A 28 20.72 -35.68 56.40
C ASN A 28 19.30 -35.85 56.97
N ALA A 29 18.33 -35.87 56.08
CA ALA A 29 17.28 -36.89 56.02
C ALA A 29 16.80 -37.07 54.58
N LYS A 30 16.93 -38.32 54.06
CA LYS A 30 16.31 -38.79 52.84
C LYS A 30 14.78 -38.67 52.93
N LYS A 31 14.15 -38.10 51.92
CA LYS A 31 12.80 -38.45 51.52
C LYS A 31 12.66 -38.21 50.01
N GLU A 32 12.36 -39.31 49.33
CA GLU A 32 11.94 -39.35 47.95
C GLU A 32 10.71 -38.44 47.76
N ALA A 33 10.79 -37.54 46.81
CA ALA A 33 9.61 -36.92 46.25
C ALA A 33 9.86 -36.66 44.75
N SER A 34 8.99 -37.22 43.99
CA SER A 34 8.85 -37.23 42.56
C SER A 34 9.11 -35.85 41.90
N ASP A 35 9.98 -35.89 40.87
CA ASP A 35 10.08 -34.85 39.83
C ASP A 35 8.73 -34.67 39.14
N THR A 36 8.11 -33.54 39.37
CA THR A 36 7.13 -33.00 38.46
C THR A 36 7.74 -31.69 37.94
N GLN A 37 8.54 -31.81 36.90
CA GLN A 37 8.85 -30.66 36.04
C GLN A 37 7.53 -30.24 35.37
N ALA A 38 6.91 -29.21 35.89
CA ALA A 38 5.95 -28.44 35.14
C ALA A 38 6.75 -27.67 34.08
N SER A 39 6.73 -28.18 32.87
CA SER A 39 7.06 -27.41 31.68
C SER A 39 6.04 -26.29 31.60
N GLU A 40 6.45 -25.07 31.91
CA GLU A 40 5.78 -23.86 31.41
C GLU A 40 5.92 -23.88 29.88
N GLU A 41 4.96 -24.52 29.22
CA GLU A 41 4.68 -24.20 27.83
C GLU A 41 4.22 -22.75 27.81
N VAL A 42 5.15 -21.86 27.45
CA VAL A 42 4.80 -20.55 26.91
C VAL A 42 4.02 -20.82 25.64
N MET A 43 2.70 -20.84 25.76
CA MET A 43 1.82 -20.75 24.60
C MET A 43 2.14 -19.40 23.96
N ALA A 44 2.97 -19.39 22.91
CA ALA A 44 3.00 -18.29 22.00
C ALA A 44 1.54 -18.14 21.51
N GLU A 45 0.88 -17.08 21.91
CA GLU A 45 -0.34 -16.63 21.25
C GLU A 45 0.02 -16.45 19.78
N ASN A 46 -0.42 -17.39 18.98
CA ASN A 46 -0.38 -17.29 17.54
C ASN A 46 -1.50 -16.31 17.16
N THR A 47 -1.27 -15.02 17.42
CA THR A 47 -2.15 -13.99 16.90
C THR A 47 -1.87 -13.94 15.40
N ALA A 48 -2.78 -14.52 14.62
CA ALA A 48 -2.82 -14.28 13.18
C ALA A 48 -2.75 -12.74 12.94
N PRO A 49 -2.03 -12.28 11.92
CA PRO A 49 -1.99 -10.85 11.62
C PRO A 49 -3.43 -10.36 11.42
N SER A 50 -3.81 -9.34 12.16
CA SER A 50 -5.11 -8.69 11.99
C SER A 50 -4.95 -7.66 10.88
N TYR A 51 -5.47 -7.97 9.70
CA TYR A 51 -5.52 -7.03 8.59
C TYR A 51 -6.66 -6.04 8.78
N LYS A 52 -6.47 -4.83 8.28
CA LYS A 52 -7.51 -3.82 8.11
C LYS A 52 -7.95 -3.78 6.65
N LEU A 53 -9.21 -3.44 6.43
CA LEU A 53 -9.73 -3.30 5.07
C LEU A 53 -9.91 -1.83 4.70
N SER A 54 -9.42 -1.47 3.52
CA SER A 54 -9.66 -0.20 2.85
C SER A 54 -10.59 -0.38 1.65
N LEU A 55 -11.10 0.72 1.15
CA LEU A 55 -11.90 0.76 -0.08
C LEU A 55 -11.15 1.58 -1.14
N ALA A 56 -10.97 0.99 -2.31
CA ALA A 56 -10.56 1.71 -3.50
C ALA A 56 -11.73 2.48 -4.08
N GLN A 57 -11.58 3.80 -4.26
CA GLN A 57 -12.65 4.66 -4.79
C GLN A 57 -13.06 4.28 -6.21
N TRP A 58 -12.19 3.56 -6.94
CA TRP A 58 -12.55 3.05 -8.25
C TRP A 58 -13.75 2.11 -8.22
N SER A 59 -13.97 1.40 -7.12
CA SER A 59 -15.12 0.51 -6.93
C SER A 59 -16.48 1.20 -7.04
N ILE A 60 -16.53 2.54 -6.91
CA ILE A 60 -17.75 3.35 -7.05
C ILE A 60 -17.68 4.30 -8.26
N ASN A 61 -16.85 3.98 -9.25
CA ASN A 61 -16.60 4.89 -10.38
C ASN A 61 -17.84 5.08 -11.27
N ARG A 62 -18.71 4.07 -11.42
CA ARG A 62 -19.96 4.16 -12.18
C ARG A 62 -20.99 5.00 -11.44
N MET A 63 -21.14 4.82 -10.12
CA MET A 63 -22.00 5.68 -9.30
C MET A 63 -21.63 7.15 -9.45
N ILE A 64 -20.31 7.47 -9.50
CA ILE A 64 -19.84 8.84 -9.66
C ILE A 64 -20.05 9.34 -11.09
N ARG A 65 -19.64 8.57 -12.10
CA ARG A 65 -19.60 9.02 -13.49
C ARG A 65 -20.96 8.95 -14.20
N GLU A 66 -21.79 7.99 -13.86
CA GLU A 66 -23.04 7.69 -14.57
C GLU A 66 -24.27 8.10 -13.76
N GLU A 67 -24.23 7.93 -12.43
CA GLU A 67 -25.36 8.25 -11.56
C GLU A 67 -25.24 9.62 -10.91
N GLY A 68 -24.06 10.27 -11.00
CA GLY A 68 -23.81 11.63 -10.51
C GLY A 68 -23.64 11.72 -9.00
N VAL A 69 -23.19 10.64 -8.35
CA VAL A 69 -22.79 10.65 -6.93
C VAL A 69 -21.62 11.60 -6.78
N ASP A 70 -21.65 12.45 -5.76
CA ASP A 70 -20.57 13.38 -5.44
C ASP A 70 -19.34 12.56 -4.95
N PRO A 71 -18.15 12.67 -5.60
CA PRO A 71 -16.96 11.94 -5.19
C PRO A 71 -16.51 12.23 -3.75
N TYR A 72 -16.89 13.36 -3.18
CA TYR A 72 -16.61 13.68 -1.77
C TYR A 72 -17.49 12.90 -0.77
N LYS A 73 -18.51 12.16 -1.23
CA LYS A 73 -19.27 11.22 -0.40
C LYS A 73 -18.54 9.90 -0.13
N PHE A 74 -17.39 9.71 -0.71
CA PHE A 74 -16.62 8.47 -0.63
C PHE A 74 -16.35 8.03 0.82
N ALA A 75 -15.92 8.95 1.69
CA ALA A 75 -15.66 8.63 3.10
C ALA A 75 -16.93 8.23 3.87
N GLU A 76 -18.07 8.89 3.60
CA GLU A 76 -19.37 8.52 4.17
C GLU A 76 -19.76 7.09 3.77
N MET A 77 -19.69 6.77 2.47
CA MET A 77 -20.03 5.46 1.93
C MET A 77 -19.10 4.37 2.48
N ALA A 78 -17.78 4.60 2.48
CA ALA A 78 -16.82 3.65 3.03
C ALA A 78 -17.07 3.37 4.53
N SER A 79 -17.39 4.40 5.31
CA SER A 79 -17.76 4.26 6.73
C SER A 79 -19.05 3.46 6.92
N ASP A 80 -20.08 3.74 6.12
CA ASP A 80 -21.37 3.05 6.18
C ASP A 80 -21.22 1.56 5.84
N TRP A 81 -20.29 1.21 4.97
CA TRP A 81 -19.94 -0.17 4.59
C TRP A 81 -18.90 -0.82 5.52
N GLY A 82 -18.41 -0.09 6.55
CA GLY A 82 -17.54 -0.63 7.59
C GLY A 82 -16.09 -0.84 7.16
N PHE A 83 -15.56 0.02 6.29
CA PHE A 83 -14.14 0.11 5.99
C PHE A 83 -13.41 1.02 6.99
N GLU A 84 -12.09 0.85 7.10
CA GLU A 84 -11.24 1.62 8.00
C GLU A 84 -10.29 2.58 7.24
N GLY A 85 -10.05 2.35 5.96
CA GLY A 85 -9.12 3.10 5.12
C GLY A 85 -9.72 3.52 3.78
N LEU A 86 -9.15 4.59 3.21
CA LEU A 86 -9.57 5.22 1.96
C LEU A 86 -8.42 5.29 0.97
N GLU A 87 -8.69 4.84 -0.26
CA GLU A 87 -7.78 4.92 -1.40
C GLU A 87 -8.44 5.72 -2.51
N TYR A 88 -8.06 6.98 -2.63
CA TYR A 88 -8.67 7.94 -3.55
C TYR A 88 -8.22 7.72 -4.99
N VAL A 89 -9.08 8.08 -5.97
CA VAL A 89 -8.76 8.05 -7.40
C VAL A 89 -8.80 9.46 -7.98
N SER A 90 -7.64 9.96 -8.40
CA SER A 90 -7.45 11.33 -8.86
C SER A 90 -8.42 11.76 -9.96
N GLN A 91 -8.62 10.89 -10.96
CA GLN A 91 -9.44 11.23 -12.13
C GLN A 91 -10.95 11.41 -11.83
N LEU A 92 -11.45 10.93 -10.70
CA LEU A 92 -12.83 11.16 -10.29
C LEU A 92 -13.09 12.60 -9.84
N TYR A 93 -12.03 13.37 -9.56
CA TYR A 93 -12.07 14.79 -9.20
C TYR A 93 -11.70 15.73 -10.35
N TYR A 94 -11.24 15.20 -11.49
CA TYR A 94 -10.85 16.03 -12.65
C TYR A 94 -11.94 16.96 -13.14
N PRO A 95 -13.24 16.58 -13.21
CA PRO A 95 -14.28 17.50 -13.65
C PRO A 95 -14.39 18.79 -12.82
N GLU A 96 -13.94 18.79 -11.56
CA GLU A 96 -13.83 19.99 -10.72
C GLU A 96 -12.47 20.66 -10.89
N LEU A 97 -11.37 19.92 -10.78
CA LEU A 97 -10.00 20.45 -10.72
C LEU A 97 -9.53 21.08 -12.04
N GLU A 98 -9.97 20.53 -13.18
CA GLU A 98 -9.65 21.07 -14.52
C GLU A 98 -10.22 22.47 -14.77
N LYS A 99 -11.32 22.85 -14.11
CA LYS A 99 -11.93 24.19 -14.27
C LYS A 99 -10.96 25.31 -13.89
N ASP A 100 -10.08 25.03 -12.92
CA ASP A 100 -9.06 25.95 -12.43
C ASP A 100 -7.65 25.45 -12.77
N ASN A 101 -7.53 24.60 -13.79
CA ASN A 101 -6.26 24.05 -14.30
C ASN A 101 -5.35 23.49 -13.19
N PHE A 102 -5.94 22.74 -12.26
CA PHE A 102 -5.24 22.14 -11.10
C PHE A 102 -4.40 23.17 -10.31
N SER A 103 -4.90 24.40 -10.19
CA SER A 103 -4.20 25.44 -9.43
C SER A 103 -3.98 25.02 -7.97
N ASP A 104 -2.98 25.61 -7.31
CA ASP A 104 -2.69 25.36 -5.90
C ASP A 104 -3.94 25.55 -5.01
N ALA A 105 -4.79 26.53 -5.33
CA ALA A 105 -6.04 26.79 -4.62
C ALA A 105 -7.08 25.68 -4.84
N ALA A 106 -7.20 25.16 -6.07
CA ALA A 106 -8.09 24.03 -6.38
C ALA A 106 -7.62 22.75 -5.68
N MET A 107 -6.32 22.46 -5.73
CA MET A 107 -5.73 21.30 -5.03
C MET A 107 -5.88 21.41 -3.52
N ALA A 108 -5.69 22.60 -2.93
CA ALA A 108 -5.92 22.81 -1.50
C ALA A 108 -7.40 22.58 -1.11
N THR A 109 -8.33 23.02 -1.95
CA THR A 109 -9.78 22.80 -1.73
C THR A 109 -10.14 21.32 -1.81
N PHE A 110 -9.57 20.58 -2.76
CA PHE A 110 -9.72 19.12 -2.85
C PHE A 110 -9.25 18.44 -1.57
N VAL A 111 -8.03 18.75 -1.11
CA VAL A 111 -7.46 18.19 0.12
C VAL A 111 -8.34 18.53 1.34
N GLU A 112 -8.77 19.78 1.49
CA GLU A 112 -9.61 20.23 2.60
C GLU A 112 -10.93 19.45 2.66
N LYS A 113 -11.61 19.28 1.53
CA LYS A 113 -12.87 18.53 1.45
C LYS A 113 -12.68 17.05 1.79
N CYS A 114 -11.70 16.37 1.16
CA CYS A 114 -11.43 14.95 1.44
C CYS A 114 -11.05 14.73 2.90
N LYS A 115 -10.18 15.58 3.45
CA LYS A 115 -9.72 15.49 4.83
C LYS A 115 -10.86 15.72 5.84
N ALA A 116 -11.70 16.73 5.58
CA ALA A 116 -12.85 17.00 6.45
C ALA A 116 -13.82 15.81 6.52
N GLU A 117 -14.08 15.15 5.40
CA GLU A 117 -14.97 13.98 5.38
C GLU A 117 -14.28 12.74 6.01
N SER A 118 -13.01 12.46 5.74
CA SER A 118 -12.31 11.34 6.39
C SER A 118 -12.21 11.52 7.92
N GLU A 119 -11.89 12.72 8.39
CA GLU A 119 -11.84 13.04 9.82
C GLU A 119 -13.23 12.91 10.51
N LYS A 120 -14.30 13.35 9.83
CA LYS A 120 -15.68 13.23 10.31
C LYS A 120 -16.11 11.80 10.58
N PHE A 121 -15.68 10.87 9.73
CA PHE A 121 -16.00 9.45 9.84
C PHE A 121 -14.92 8.61 10.52
N GLY A 122 -13.76 9.21 10.85
CA GLY A 122 -12.67 8.56 11.56
C GLY A 122 -11.92 7.52 10.72
N LEU A 123 -11.84 7.73 9.39
CA LEU A 123 -11.17 6.84 8.45
C LEU A 123 -9.73 7.29 8.18
N GLU A 124 -8.84 6.32 7.92
CA GLU A 124 -7.45 6.58 7.55
C GLU A 124 -7.34 6.87 6.05
N ASN A 125 -6.67 7.97 5.68
CA ASN A 125 -6.33 8.25 4.28
C ASN A 125 -5.04 7.50 3.95
N LEU A 126 -5.06 6.59 2.98
CA LEU A 126 -3.94 5.69 2.71
C LEU A 126 -3.12 6.13 1.50
N LEU A 127 -3.79 6.37 0.38
CA LEU A 127 -3.12 6.76 -0.86
C LEU A 127 -4.05 7.52 -1.82
N ILE A 128 -3.44 8.12 -2.85
CA ILE A 128 -4.12 8.64 -4.04
C ILE A 128 -3.62 7.84 -5.24
N MET A 129 -4.54 7.17 -5.95
CA MET A 129 -4.29 6.54 -7.25
C MET A 129 -4.24 7.63 -8.31
N ILE A 130 -3.12 7.75 -9.00
CA ILE A 130 -2.90 8.84 -9.96
C ILE A 130 -2.92 8.28 -11.37
N ASP A 131 -3.83 8.82 -12.18
CA ASP A 131 -3.96 8.49 -13.59
C ASP A 131 -3.86 9.75 -14.45
N GLY A 132 -3.51 9.59 -15.73
CA GLY A 132 -3.57 10.69 -16.72
C GLY A 132 -2.58 11.83 -16.52
N GLN A 133 -1.50 11.62 -15.78
CA GLN A 133 -0.46 12.65 -15.55
C GLN A 133 0.79 12.48 -16.46
N GLY A 134 0.70 11.63 -17.47
CA GLY A 134 1.77 11.32 -18.40
C GLY A 134 2.46 10.00 -18.12
N ASP A 135 3.33 9.59 -19.03
CA ASP A 135 3.91 8.26 -19.09
C ASP A 135 5.27 8.21 -18.40
N LEU A 136 5.31 7.68 -17.18
CA LEU A 136 6.54 7.53 -16.38
C LEU A 136 7.54 6.54 -17.00
N ALA A 137 7.11 5.67 -17.93
CA ALA A 137 7.98 4.74 -18.67
C ALA A 137 8.05 5.09 -20.17
N ALA A 138 7.84 6.36 -20.56
CA ALA A 138 8.02 6.80 -21.93
C ALA A 138 9.48 6.60 -22.40
N ALA A 139 9.67 6.23 -23.65
CA ALA A 139 11.01 6.09 -24.23
C ALA A 139 11.78 7.43 -24.29
N ASP A 140 11.07 8.53 -24.50
CA ASP A 140 11.62 9.88 -24.52
C ASP A 140 11.85 10.42 -23.09
N GLU A 141 13.07 10.86 -22.78
CA GLU A 141 13.50 11.35 -21.48
C GLU A 141 12.72 12.62 -21.05
N GLN A 142 12.46 13.54 -22.01
CA GLN A 142 11.76 14.78 -21.72
C GLN A 142 10.29 14.50 -21.35
N VAL A 143 9.64 13.56 -22.05
CA VAL A 143 8.27 13.11 -21.75
C VAL A 143 8.20 12.49 -20.36
N ARG A 144 9.17 11.64 -19.99
CA ARG A 144 9.24 11.05 -18.62
C ARG A 144 9.41 12.10 -17.55
N LYS A 145 10.29 13.07 -17.79
CA LYS A 145 10.52 14.18 -16.85
C LYS A 145 9.24 15.00 -16.62
N GLU A 146 8.57 15.37 -17.71
CA GLU A 146 7.31 16.10 -17.65
C GLU A 146 6.23 15.26 -16.91
N ALA A 147 6.18 13.95 -17.14
CA ALA A 147 5.29 13.06 -16.41
C ALA A 147 5.60 13.09 -14.91
N ALA A 148 6.87 12.93 -14.49
CA ALA A 148 7.26 13.02 -13.10
C ALA A 148 6.87 14.36 -12.46
N GLU A 149 7.13 15.49 -13.14
CA GLU A 149 6.77 16.83 -12.68
C GLU A 149 5.24 17.00 -12.55
N ASN A 150 4.45 16.42 -13.45
CA ASN A 150 2.99 16.46 -13.40
C ASN A 150 2.41 15.72 -12.19
N HIS A 151 3.11 14.70 -11.66
CA HIS A 151 2.71 13.98 -10.47
C HIS A 151 2.99 14.76 -9.16
N HIS A 152 3.87 15.77 -9.16
CA HIS A 152 4.28 16.49 -7.94
C HIS A 152 3.10 17.07 -7.15
N LYS A 153 2.11 17.69 -7.81
CA LYS A 153 0.91 18.24 -7.16
C LYS A 153 0.11 17.19 -6.40
N TRP A 154 0.13 15.93 -6.87
CA TRP A 154 -0.55 14.81 -6.22
C TRP A 154 0.25 14.25 -5.04
N VAL A 155 1.59 14.26 -5.13
CA VAL A 155 2.46 13.97 -3.98
C VAL A 155 2.20 14.98 -2.86
N ASP A 156 2.13 16.28 -3.19
CA ASP A 156 1.84 17.34 -2.23
C ASP A 156 0.44 17.21 -1.63
N ALA A 157 -0.56 16.86 -2.45
CA ALA A 157 -1.92 16.60 -2.00
C ALA A 157 -1.99 15.37 -1.06
N ALA A 158 -1.33 14.26 -1.41
CA ALA A 158 -1.27 13.06 -0.58
C ALA A 158 -0.62 13.35 0.78
N ALA A 159 0.49 14.08 0.80
CA ALA A 159 1.14 14.50 2.03
C ALA A 159 0.23 15.39 2.91
N ALA A 160 -0.48 16.35 2.32
CA ALA A 160 -1.39 17.23 3.04
C ALA A 160 -2.65 16.51 3.56
N LEU A 161 -3.10 15.50 2.84
CA LEU A 161 -4.23 14.63 3.22
C LEU A 161 -3.86 13.64 4.34
N GLY A 162 -2.56 13.38 4.53
CA GLY A 162 -2.05 12.43 5.51
C GLY A 162 -1.92 11.01 4.98
N CYS A 163 -1.92 10.83 3.66
CA CYS A 163 -1.64 9.55 3.02
C CYS A 163 -0.18 9.12 3.25
N HIS A 164 0.07 7.81 3.18
CA HIS A 164 1.43 7.28 3.19
C HIS A 164 2.02 7.08 1.79
N SER A 165 1.18 7.04 0.75
CA SER A 165 1.61 6.73 -0.62
C SER A 165 0.83 7.50 -1.68
N ILE A 166 1.39 7.53 -2.87
CA ILE A 166 0.69 7.68 -4.14
C ILE A 166 0.86 6.38 -4.94
N ARG A 167 -0.19 5.94 -5.65
CA ARG A 167 -0.09 4.86 -6.64
C ARG A 167 0.03 5.45 -8.03
N VAL A 168 0.94 4.92 -8.81
CA VAL A 168 1.19 5.32 -10.19
C VAL A 168 1.18 4.12 -11.15
N ASN A 169 0.87 4.39 -12.43
CA ASN A 169 1.01 3.44 -13.51
C ASN A 169 2.32 3.67 -14.26
N LEU A 170 2.97 2.60 -14.73
CA LEU A 170 4.16 2.68 -15.57
C LEU A 170 3.81 2.52 -17.04
N ASN A 171 2.96 3.43 -17.54
CA ASN A 171 2.64 3.53 -18.95
C ASN A 171 3.80 4.16 -19.74
N GLY A 172 3.83 3.88 -21.06
CA GLY A 172 4.83 4.42 -21.98
C GLY A 172 5.13 3.44 -23.11
N THR A 173 6.37 2.98 -23.23
CA THR A 173 6.72 1.95 -24.20
C THR A 173 6.29 0.55 -23.74
N GLN A 174 5.94 -0.33 -24.68
CA GLN A 174 5.66 -1.74 -24.40
C GLN A 174 6.85 -2.68 -24.72
N ASP A 175 7.97 -2.12 -25.20
CA ASP A 175 9.20 -2.88 -25.41
C ASP A 175 9.94 -3.03 -24.09
N PRO A 176 10.08 -4.24 -23.51
CA PRO A 176 10.70 -4.45 -22.21
C PRO A 176 12.15 -3.95 -22.12
N GLU A 177 12.92 -4.01 -23.22
CA GLU A 177 14.32 -3.54 -23.24
C GLU A 177 14.40 -2.01 -23.05
N VAL A 178 13.39 -1.29 -23.48
CA VAL A 178 13.26 0.17 -23.31
C VAL A 178 12.48 0.52 -22.04
N TRP A 179 11.45 -0.26 -21.73
CA TRP A 179 10.54 -0.01 -20.60
C TRP A 179 11.26 -0.07 -19.24
N VAL A 180 12.10 -1.10 -19.03
CA VAL A 180 12.81 -1.26 -17.74
C VAL A 180 13.68 -0.05 -17.42
N PRO A 181 14.64 0.39 -18.27
CA PRO A 181 15.45 1.57 -17.96
C PRO A 181 14.62 2.87 -17.89
N ALA A 182 13.58 3.02 -18.70
CA ALA A 182 12.71 4.18 -18.67
C ALA A 182 11.90 4.25 -17.34
N SER A 183 11.36 3.11 -16.90
CA SER A 183 10.65 3.00 -15.63
C SER A 183 11.54 3.33 -14.44
N ILE A 184 12.78 2.82 -14.41
CA ILE A 184 13.76 3.13 -13.36
C ILE A 184 14.02 4.63 -13.30
N ASP A 185 14.24 5.27 -14.43
CA ASP A 185 14.49 6.72 -14.51
C ASP A 185 13.27 7.54 -14.03
N GLY A 186 12.08 7.27 -14.59
CA GLY A 186 10.85 7.98 -14.22
C GLY A 186 10.49 7.83 -12.74
N LEU A 187 10.56 6.60 -12.21
CA LEU A 187 10.31 6.34 -10.79
C LEU A 187 11.35 6.99 -9.88
N THR A 188 12.64 6.96 -10.25
CA THR A 188 13.70 7.59 -9.47
C THR A 188 13.47 9.10 -9.35
N GLN A 189 13.09 9.76 -10.44
CA GLN A 189 12.77 11.20 -10.43
C GLN A 189 11.60 11.49 -9.49
N LEU A 190 10.50 10.77 -9.63
CA LEU A 190 9.30 10.98 -8.82
C LEU A 190 9.51 10.59 -7.34
N ALA A 191 10.14 9.45 -7.06
CA ALA A 191 10.41 9.00 -5.71
C ALA A 191 11.40 9.93 -4.97
N THR A 192 12.33 10.56 -5.69
CA THR A 192 13.23 11.59 -5.12
C THR A 192 12.44 12.79 -4.62
N TYR A 193 11.47 13.29 -5.41
CA TYR A 193 10.60 14.38 -4.98
C TYR A 193 9.71 13.96 -3.79
N ALA A 194 9.14 12.77 -3.84
CA ALA A 194 8.21 12.26 -2.84
C ALA A 194 8.89 11.97 -1.48
N MET A 195 10.19 11.64 -1.48
CA MET A 195 10.97 11.32 -0.28
C MET A 195 10.99 12.50 0.71
N ASP A 196 11.16 13.71 0.23
CA ASP A 196 11.17 14.93 1.07
C ASP A 196 9.80 15.22 1.73
N LYS A 197 8.75 14.55 1.25
CA LYS A 197 7.37 14.67 1.74
C LYS A 197 6.93 13.48 2.61
N ASN A 198 7.81 12.47 2.81
CA ASN A 198 7.49 11.18 3.43
C ASN A 198 6.36 10.41 2.71
N ILE A 199 6.30 10.54 1.39
CA ILE A 199 5.34 9.82 0.55
C ILE A 199 6.05 8.69 -0.20
N ASN A 200 5.46 7.51 -0.17
CA ASN A 200 5.91 6.43 -1.04
C ASN A 200 5.31 6.59 -2.44
N VAL A 201 6.09 6.19 -3.43
CA VAL A 201 5.64 6.00 -4.81
C VAL A 201 5.51 4.50 -5.03
N ILE A 202 4.28 4.03 -5.17
CA ILE A 202 4.01 2.61 -5.37
C ILE A 202 3.43 2.35 -6.75
N VAL A 203 3.84 1.25 -7.34
CA VAL A 203 3.42 0.85 -8.69
C VAL A 203 2.44 -0.30 -8.60
N GLU A 204 1.30 -0.14 -9.26
CA GLU A 204 0.36 -1.23 -9.50
C GLU A 204 0.76 -2.00 -10.74
N ASN A 205 0.64 -3.34 -10.74
CA ASN A 205 0.61 -4.12 -11.96
C ASN A 205 -0.69 -3.79 -12.70
N HIS A 206 -0.61 -2.99 -13.77
CA HIS A 206 -1.79 -2.37 -14.39
C HIS A 206 -1.70 -2.34 -15.92
N GLY A 207 -1.58 -3.52 -16.53
CA GLY A 207 -1.51 -3.70 -17.98
C GLY A 207 -0.10 -3.56 -18.57
N GLY A 208 0.13 -4.23 -19.70
CA GLY A 208 1.39 -4.17 -20.43
C GLY A 208 2.58 -4.73 -19.63
N PRO A 209 3.78 -4.14 -19.76
CA PRO A 209 4.98 -4.62 -19.08
C PRO A 209 4.88 -4.62 -17.55
N SER A 210 4.11 -3.72 -16.93
CA SER A 210 3.91 -3.70 -15.47
C SER A 210 3.13 -4.91 -14.95
N SER A 211 2.34 -5.57 -15.80
CA SER A 211 1.66 -6.84 -15.51
C SER A 211 2.59 -8.05 -15.58
N ASN A 212 3.82 -7.90 -16.08
CA ASN A 212 4.86 -8.90 -15.92
C ASN A 212 5.58 -8.63 -14.60
N ALA A 213 5.21 -9.37 -13.55
CA ALA A 213 5.68 -9.13 -12.20
C ALA A 213 7.20 -9.26 -12.05
N GLU A 214 7.84 -10.17 -12.80
CA GLU A 214 9.30 -10.33 -12.82
C GLU A 214 9.98 -9.03 -13.30
N LEU A 215 9.46 -8.40 -14.37
CA LEU A 215 9.99 -7.12 -14.87
C LEU A 215 9.71 -5.97 -13.88
N LEU A 216 8.51 -5.91 -13.29
CA LEU A 216 8.18 -4.87 -12.34
C LEU A 216 9.03 -4.99 -11.06
N ALA A 217 9.21 -6.19 -10.53
CA ALA A 217 10.09 -6.45 -9.39
C ALA A 217 11.55 -6.03 -9.69
N GLU A 218 12.06 -6.35 -10.90
CA GLU A 218 13.39 -5.90 -11.36
C GLU A 218 13.51 -4.37 -11.36
N VAL A 219 12.48 -3.66 -11.82
CA VAL A 219 12.45 -2.18 -11.82
C VAL A 219 12.53 -1.65 -10.41
N ILE A 220 11.68 -2.14 -9.48
CA ILE A 220 11.65 -1.67 -8.09
C ILE A 220 12.98 -1.95 -7.39
N GLU A 221 13.55 -3.15 -7.57
CA GLU A 221 14.87 -3.50 -7.02
C GLU A 221 15.96 -2.56 -7.51
N LYS A 222 15.96 -2.22 -8.81
CA LYS A 222 16.96 -1.31 -9.40
C LYS A 222 16.77 0.15 -9.02
N VAL A 223 15.55 0.61 -8.79
CA VAL A 223 15.29 1.94 -8.19
C VAL A 223 15.92 2.00 -6.80
N GLY A 224 15.78 0.95 -5.98
CA GLY A 224 16.48 0.76 -4.72
C GLY A 224 16.24 1.86 -3.69
N MET A 225 15.10 2.55 -3.74
CA MET A 225 14.71 3.62 -2.81
C MET A 225 13.68 3.09 -1.82
N ASP A 226 13.86 3.35 -0.53
CA ASP A 226 12.97 2.87 0.54
C ASP A 226 11.53 3.34 0.39
N ASN A 227 11.31 4.49 -0.25
CA ASN A 227 10.00 5.04 -0.55
C ASN A 227 9.47 4.66 -1.95
N CYS A 228 10.04 3.66 -2.62
CA CYS A 228 9.52 3.08 -3.84
C CYS A 228 9.08 1.63 -3.57
N GLY A 229 7.94 1.21 -4.11
CA GLY A 229 7.42 -0.12 -3.88
C GLY A 229 6.29 -0.50 -4.84
N THR A 230 5.51 -1.51 -4.45
CA THR A 230 4.39 -2.02 -5.25
C THR A 230 3.06 -1.90 -4.53
N LEU A 231 1.99 -1.91 -5.31
CA LEU A 231 0.61 -2.22 -4.93
C LEU A 231 0.21 -3.45 -5.75
N PRO A 232 0.48 -4.69 -5.26
CA PRO A 232 0.06 -5.88 -5.97
C PRO A 232 -1.46 -5.95 -6.10
N ASP A 233 -1.95 -5.96 -7.34
CA ASP A 233 -3.35 -6.12 -7.69
C ASP A 233 -3.64 -7.57 -8.12
N PHE A 234 -4.77 -8.15 -7.68
CA PHE A 234 -5.09 -9.56 -7.93
C PHE A 234 -5.52 -9.84 -9.37
N GLY A 235 -6.00 -8.83 -10.10
CA GLY A 235 -6.64 -8.98 -11.40
C GLY A 235 -5.84 -8.52 -12.61
N ASN A 236 -4.97 -7.55 -12.44
CA ASN A 236 -4.33 -6.80 -13.53
C ASN A 236 -3.07 -7.50 -14.08
N PHE A 237 -3.20 -8.69 -14.62
CA PHE A 237 -2.07 -9.48 -15.13
C PHE A 237 -2.01 -9.62 -16.66
N CYS A 238 -2.73 -8.77 -17.41
CA CYS A 238 -2.66 -8.79 -18.87
C CYS A 238 -1.41 -8.09 -19.41
N ILE A 239 -0.47 -8.87 -19.91
CA ILE A 239 0.80 -8.37 -20.50
C ILE A 239 0.55 -7.76 -21.88
N LYS A 240 -0.29 -8.43 -22.69
CA LYS A 240 -0.51 -8.04 -24.09
C LYS A 240 -1.97 -8.11 -24.48
N ARG A 241 -2.43 -7.06 -25.14
CA ARG A 241 -3.77 -6.99 -25.73
C ARG A 241 -3.74 -7.03 -27.25
N GLU A 242 -4.84 -7.47 -27.85
CA GLU A 242 -4.95 -7.72 -29.29
C GLU A 242 -4.64 -6.49 -30.15
N ALA A 243 -5.09 -5.30 -29.72
CA ALA A 243 -4.84 -4.05 -30.43
C ALA A 243 -3.54 -3.36 -30.03
N GLY A 244 -2.80 -3.88 -29.03
CA GLY A 244 -1.58 -3.26 -28.53
C GLY A 244 -1.83 -2.07 -27.59
N ASP A 245 -3.05 -1.87 -27.12
CA ASP A 245 -3.42 -0.91 -26.09
C ASP A 245 -3.17 -1.48 -24.67
N TYR A 246 -3.35 -0.65 -23.62
CA TYR A 246 -3.16 -1.08 -22.24
C TYR A 246 -4.40 -1.70 -21.61
N TYR A 247 -5.64 -1.29 -22.00
CA TYR A 247 -6.82 -1.54 -21.19
C TYR A 247 -8.06 -2.02 -21.97
N GLU A 248 -8.22 -1.62 -23.24
CA GLU A 248 -9.52 -1.71 -23.91
C GLU A 248 -9.76 -3.01 -24.68
N SER A 249 -8.75 -3.47 -25.45
CA SER A 249 -8.93 -4.66 -26.26
C SER A 249 -8.73 -5.96 -25.48
N LYS A 250 -9.13 -7.07 -26.09
CA LYS A 250 -9.05 -8.40 -25.46
C LYS A 250 -7.62 -8.75 -25.08
N CYS A 251 -7.43 -9.27 -23.88
CA CYS A 251 -6.16 -9.84 -23.43
C CYS A 251 -5.82 -11.11 -24.22
N VAL A 252 -4.61 -11.18 -24.76
CA VAL A 252 -4.09 -12.33 -25.55
C VAL A 252 -2.88 -12.99 -24.90
N GLU A 253 -2.25 -12.33 -23.92
CA GLU A 253 -1.15 -12.86 -23.13
C GLU A 253 -1.28 -12.38 -21.70
N GLU A 254 -1.36 -13.32 -20.75
CA GLU A 254 -1.55 -13.05 -19.33
C GLU A 254 -0.40 -13.65 -18.52
N TYR A 255 0.07 -12.95 -17.49
CA TYR A 255 0.99 -13.48 -16.49
C TYR A 255 0.24 -14.34 -15.47
N ASP A 256 0.90 -15.34 -14.88
CA ASP A 256 0.29 -16.08 -13.76
C ASP A 256 0.12 -15.14 -12.56
N ARG A 257 -1.13 -14.81 -12.23
CA ARG A 257 -1.49 -13.83 -11.20
C ARG A 257 -1.00 -14.21 -9.80
N TYR A 258 -0.99 -15.48 -9.48
CA TYR A 258 -0.54 -15.94 -8.16
C TYR A 258 0.97 -15.84 -8.02
N LYS A 259 1.70 -16.27 -9.05
CA LYS A 259 3.14 -16.07 -9.14
C LYS A 259 3.47 -14.58 -9.12
N GLY A 260 2.68 -13.79 -9.84
CA GLY A 260 2.89 -12.33 -9.91
C GLY A 260 2.71 -11.63 -8.58
N VAL A 261 1.66 -11.94 -7.84
CA VAL A 261 1.47 -11.39 -6.49
C VAL A 261 2.61 -11.86 -5.56
N GLU A 262 2.99 -13.14 -5.60
CA GLU A 262 4.12 -13.67 -4.79
C GLU A 262 5.44 -12.92 -5.08
N GLU A 263 5.73 -12.58 -6.34
CA GLU A 263 6.93 -11.84 -6.75
C GLU A 263 6.90 -10.36 -6.36
N LEU A 264 5.71 -9.74 -6.28
CA LEU A 264 5.56 -8.33 -5.93
C LEU A 264 5.43 -8.07 -4.43
N MET A 265 4.96 -9.05 -3.64
CA MET A 265 4.77 -8.89 -2.19
C MET A 265 6.01 -8.44 -1.42
N PRO A 266 7.27 -8.84 -1.75
CA PRO A 266 8.45 -8.33 -1.05
C PRO A 266 8.62 -6.81 -1.09
N TYR A 267 8.00 -6.14 -2.04
CA TYR A 267 8.06 -4.69 -2.24
C TYR A 267 6.75 -3.98 -1.89
N ALA A 268 5.73 -4.72 -1.45
CA ALA A 268 4.38 -4.21 -1.24
C ALA A 268 4.30 -3.18 -0.10
N LYS A 269 3.59 -2.08 -0.36
CA LYS A 269 3.23 -1.05 0.62
C LYS A 269 1.71 -0.85 0.71
N GLY A 270 0.95 -1.57 -0.08
CA GLY A 270 -0.49 -1.76 -0.13
C GLY A 270 -0.77 -3.02 -0.92
N VAL A 271 -2.00 -3.53 -0.89
CA VAL A 271 -2.45 -4.70 -1.65
C VAL A 271 -3.86 -4.45 -2.15
N SER A 272 -4.09 -4.62 -3.47
CA SER A 272 -5.41 -4.49 -4.06
C SER A 272 -6.07 -5.85 -4.26
N ALA A 273 -7.09 -6.13 -3.45
CA ALA A 273 -7.94 -7.30 -3.62
C ALA A 273 -9.02 -7.02 -4.68
N LYS A 274 -8.58 -6.84 -5.92
CA LYS A 274 -9.47 -6.71 -7.06
C LYS A 274 -10.36 -7.93 -7.19
N SER A 275 -11.65 -7.69 -7.44
CA SER A 275 -12.66 -8.71 -7.63
C SER A 275 -13.56 -8.38 -8.81
N TYR A 276 -14.16 -9.41 -9.37
CA TYR A 276 -15.11 -9.30 -10.48
C TYR A 276 -16.47 -9.83 -10.05
N ASP A 277 -16.91 -10.95 -10.59
CA ASP A 277 -18.25 -11.47 -10.39
C ASP A 277 -18.26 -12.64 -9.39
N PHE A 278 -19.40 -12.85 -8.72
CA PHE A 278 -19.56 -13.83 -7.65
C PHE A 278 -20.59 -14.89 -8.03
N ASP A 279 -20.36 -16.13 -7.60
CA ASP A 279 -21.35 -17.20 -7.71
C ASP A 279 -22.41 -17.13 -6.59
N GLU A 280 -23.44 -17.99 -6.68
CA GLU A 280 -24.52 -18.08 -5.67
C GLU A 280 -24.02 -18.43 -4.26
N ALA A 281 -22.81 -18.98 -4.13
CA ALA A 281 -22.20 -19.31 -2.85
C ALA A 281 -21.35 -18.15 -2.28
N GLY A 282 -21.24 -17.02 -3.00
CA GLY A 282 -20.45 -15.86 -2.61
C GLY A 282 -18.95 -16.01 -2.88
N LYS A 283 -18.57 -16.94 -3.76
CA LYS A 283 -17.17 -17.07 -4.19
C LYS A 283 -16.93 -16.24 -5.44
N GLU A 284 -15.82 -15.54 -5.45
CA GLU A 284 -15.34 -14.86 -6.65
C GLU A 284 -15.01 -15.89 -7.74
N THR A 285 -15.45 -15.62 -8.98
CA THR A 285 -15.48 -16.63 -10.06
C THR A 285 -14.24 -16.65 -10.93
N THR A 286 -13.39 -15.63 -10.85
CA THR A 286 -12.19 -15.44 -11.67
C THR A 286 -10.91 -15.68 -10.90
N ILE A 287 -10.88 -15.30 -9.61
CA ILE A 287 -9.70 -15.29 -8.74
C ILE A 287 -9.92 -16.20 -7.54
N ASP A 288 -8.97 -17.10 -7.27
CA ASP A 288 -8.95 -17.89 -6.03
C ASP A 288 -8.45 -17.04 -4.88
N PHE A 289 -9.36 -16.38 -4.18
CA PHE A 289 -9.08 -15.49 -3.06
C PHE A 289 -8.37 -16.21 -1.91
N ALA A 290 -8.74 -17.45 -1.61
CA ALA A 290 -8.07 -18.21 -0.55
C ALA A 290 -6.58 -18.44 -0.85
N ARG A 291 -6.24 -18.67 -2.12
CA ARG A 291 -4.85 -18.77 -2.56
C ARG A 291 -4.13 -17.41 -2.50
N MET A 292 -4.80 -16.32 -2.86
CA MET A 292 -4.22 -14.96 -2.77
C MET A 292 -3.94 -14.56 -1.33
N ILE A 293 -4.91 -14.73 -0.43
CA ILE A 293 -4.74 -14.41 1.00
C ILE A 293 -3.58 -15.21 1.59
N LYS A 294 -3.47 -16.50 1.24
CA LYS A 294 -2.33 -17.29 1.71
C LYS A 294 -0.97 -16.74 1.24
N ILE A 295 -0.87 -16.22 0.02
CA ILE A 295 0.37 -15.58 -0.47
C ILE A 295 0.69 -14.32 0.36
N ILE A 296 -0.32 -13.52 0.68
CA ILE A 296 -0.16 -12.33 1.52
C ILE A 296 0.32 -12.70 2.92
N GLU A 297 -0.33 -13.69 3.55
CA GLU A 297 0.06 -14.18 4.87
C GLU A 297 1.50 -14.71 4.89
N ASP A 298 1.85 -15.55 3.91
CA ASP A 298 3.19 -16.17 3.79
C ASP A 298 4.27 -15.10 3.55
N SER A 299 3.93 -13.92 3.00
CA SER A 299 4.85 -12.80 2.81
C SER A 299 5.17 -12.04 4.10
N GLY A 300 4.34 -12.19 5.14
CA GLY A 300 4.43 -11.42 6.39
C GLY A 300 3.94 -9.98 6.28
N TYR A 301 3.20 -9.64 5.23
CA TYR A 301 2.56 -8.32 5.08
C TYR A 301 1.54 -8.08 6.21
N THR A 302 1.48 -6.86 6.72
CA THR A 302 0.59 -6.48 7.85
C THR A 302 -0.15 -5.15 7.60
N GLY A 303 -0.19 -4.68 6.37
CA GLY A 303 -0.84 -3.43 5.98
C GLY A 303 -2.34 -3.59 5.74
N PHE A 304 -2.92 -2.58 5.12
CA PHE A 304 -4.28 -2.64 4.61
C PHE A 304 -4.38 -3.53 3.38
N ILE A 305 -5.51 -4.22 3.25
CA ILE A 305 -5.93 -4.87 2.00
C ILE A 305 -7.12 -4.08 1.50
N ASP A 306 -7.01 -3.49 0.32
CA ASP A 306 -8.10 -2.73 -0.25
C ASP A 306 -9.08 -3.64 -0.99
N VAL A 307 -10.33 -3.22 -1.03
CA VAL A 307 -11.38 -3.79 -1.86
C VAL A 307 -11.51 -2.96 -3.13
N GLU A 308 -11.28 -3.59 -4.28
CA GLU A 308 -11.51 -2.99 -5.59
C GLU A 308 -12.42 -3.88 -6.44
N TYR A 309 -13.72 -3.58 -6.43
CA TYR A 309 -14.71 -4.31 -7.22
C TYR A 309 -14.86 -3.71 -8.61
N GLU A 310 -14.69 -4.55 -9.64
CA GLU A 310 -14.88 -4.21 -11.06
C GLU A 310 -15.81 -5.17 -11.80
N GLY A 311 -16.66 -5.92 -11.10
CA GLY A 311 -17.61 -6.82 -11.69
C GLY A 311 -18.76 -6.12 -12.42
N ASN A 312 -19.49 -6.88 -13.23
CA ASN A 312 -20.58 -6.37 -14.04
C ASN A 312 -21.94 -7.00 -13.72
N GLU A 313 -21.99 -8.09 -12.95
CA GLU A 313 -23.23 -8.80 -12.62
C GLU A 313 -23.92 -8.20 -11.40
N LEU A 314 -23.18 -7.67 -10.43
CA LEU A 314 -23.71 -6.98 -9.26
C LEU A 314 -23.61 -5.46 -9.41
N GLY A 315 -24.44 -4.73 -8.65
CA GLY A 315 -24.23 -3.30 -8.42
C GLY A 315 -22.92 -3.06 -7.66
N GLU A 316 -22.36 -1.84 -7.77
CA GLU A 316 -21.08 -1.53 -7.13
C GLU A 316 -21.12 -1.75 -5.61
N GLU A 317 -22.15 -1.27 -4.92
CA GLU A 317 -22.34 -1.51 -3.48
C GLU A 317 -22.40 -3.01 -3.15
N GLU A 318 -23.22 -3.78 -3.90
CA GLU A 318 -23.38 -5.22 -3.66
C GLU A 318 -22.06 -5.97 -3.89
N GLY A 319 -21.31 -5.63 -4.94
CA GLY A 319 -20.02 -6.24 -5.26
C GLY A 319 -18.92 -5.88 -4.24
N ILE A 320 -18.87 -4.63 -3.80
CA ILE A 320 -17.98 -4.17 -2.72
C ILE A 320 -18.23 -4.98 -1.44
N LEU A 321 -19.48 -5.10 -1.03
CA LEU A 321 -19.84 -5.84 0.17
C LEU A 321 -19.62 -7.35 0.04
N ALA A 322 -19.80 -7.91 -1.16
CA ALA A 322 -19.46 -9.32 -1.42
C ALA A 322 -17.97 -9.58 -1.31
N THR A 323 -17.13 -8.69 -1.87
CA THR A 323 -15.66 -8.77 -1.76
C THR A 323 -15.21 -8.64 -0.33
N LYS A 324 -15.72 -7.62 0.39
CA LYS A 324 -15.41 -7.41 1.82
C LYS A 324 -15.75 -8.64 2.66
N LYS A 325 -16.95 -9.18 2.48
CA LYS A 325 -17.39 -10.39 3.18
C LYS A 325 -16.48 -11.59 2.90
N LEU A 326 -16.09 -11.80 1.63
CA LEU A 326 -15.19 -12.90 1.25
C LEU A 326 -13.82 -12.74 1.93
N LEU A 327 -13.28 -11.53 2.00
CA LEU A 327 -12.02 -11.24 2.72
C LEU A 327 -12.17 -11.49 4.22
N GLU A 328 -13.25 -11.02 4.86
CA GLU A 328 -13.51 -11.24 6.29
C GLU A 328 -13.68 -12.72 6.68
N GLU A 329 -14.10 -13.56 5.73
CA GLU A 329 -14.21 -15.01 5.94
C GLU A 329 -12.85 -15.74 5.79
N LEU A 330 -11.88 -15.13 5.12
CA LEU A 330 -10.58 -15.72 4.81
C LEU A 330 -9.45 -15.23 5.72
N LEU A 331 -9.59 -14.02 6.28
CA LEU A 331 -8.63 -13.38 7.19
C LEU A 331 -8.92 -13.72 8.65
#